data_9ec78e81e8adf3d6513a1d4e3d581f73
#
_entry.id   9ec78e81e8adf3d6513a1d4e3d581f73
#
_cell.length_a   1.000
_cell.length_b   1.000
_cell.length_c   1.000
_cell.angle_alpha   90.00
_cell.angle_beta   90.00
_cell.angle_gamma   90.00
#
_symmetry.space_group_name_H-M   'P 1'
#
loop_
_entity.id
_entity.type
_entity.pdbx_description
1 polymer ?
#
loop_
_entity_poly.entity_id
_entity_poly.type
_entity_poly.pdbx_seq_one_letter_code
_entity_poly.pdbx_strand_id
1 'polypeptide(L)'
;MEPIKLRTHKPQQYVEKKFGYGIRETFLRFFGDLKYFGKQPRYFVFSHLLTTLTFGSTLLYDPRSYRVKGDDMRTAMRDLKPGDILVRGFDNYVDGKCIPGFFSHVGLYLGKVDKDTIKQHWETIFPGSSMDNKDYAPLAEVLANALCGEQMVIHSMKDGIFMEDLLNFCRCDYMVGVRFPDSVMRDANVQQPYSESPNIKAEFTGEEREIARLLATGSSIPFEKIFPVIFKLALSQLGKAYDFGLDFSSFKTMSCTEFVYYCTKSLERCSGVHPVTESVFLIQAPGIAPDGFVGPPNLSVAFVSQSVKTTSTIQDIKARYPGPYGNFK
;
A
#
# COMPACT_ATOMS: atom_id res chain seq x y z
N MET A 1 12.80 20.52 10.94
CA MET A 1 12.40 19.70 9.77
C MET A 1 13.41 20.02 8.67
N GLU A 2 14.30 19.11 8.36
CA GLU A 2 15.16 19.27 7.19
C GLU A 2 14.33 19.08 5.93
N PRO A 3 14.44 19.97 4.92
CA PRO A 3 13.71 19.80 3.67
C PRO A 3 14.19 18.51 2.99
N ILE A 4 13.24 17.68 2.58
CA ILE A 4 13.50 16.51 1.74
C ILE A 4 14.17 17.03 0.47
N LYS A 5 15.46 16.79 0.33
CA LYS A 5 16.18 17.05 -0.91
C LYS A 5 15.60 16.11 -1.96
N LEU A 6 14.67 16.61 -2.77
CA LEU A 6 14.28 15.98 -4.02
C LEU A 6 15.57 15.69 -4.80
N ARG A 7 15.95 14.43 -4.88
CA ARG A 7 17.01 14.02 -5.79
C ARG A 7 16.47 14.27 -7.20
N THR A 8 16.92 15.36 -7.80
CA THR A 8 16.65 15.72 -9.18
C THR A 8 17.22 14.63 -10.10
N HIS A 9 16.45 13.59 -10.34
CA HIS A 9 16.77 12.65 -11.39
C HIS A 9 16.16 13.17 -12.69
N LYS A 10 16.99 13.36 -13.71
CA LYS A 10 16.54 13.75 -15.05
C LYS A 10 15.49 12.72 -15.53
N PRO A 11 14.45 13.14 -16.25
CA PRO A 11 13.37 12.24 -16.74
C PRO A 11 13.89 11.04 -17.53
N GLN A 12 14.97 11.19 -18.30
CA GLN A 12 15.65 10.10 -18.96
C GLN A 12 16.14 9.00 -18.02
N GLN A 13 16.61 9.35 -16.82
CA GLN A 13 17.06 8.38 -15.83
C GLN A 13 15.91 7.59 -15.20
N TYR A 14 14.68 8.11 -15.22
CA TYR A 14 13.50 7.37 -14.75
C TYR A 14 13.11 6.25 -15.73
N VAL A 15 13.20 6.52 -17.04
CA VAL A 15 12.92 5.52 -18.08
C VAL A 15 14.05 4.49 -18.16
N GLU A 16 15.29 4.90 -18.06
CA GLU A 16 16.45 4.00 -18.04
C GLU A 16 16.52 3.15 -16.76
N LYS A 17 16.10 3.69 -15.61
CA LYS A 17 16.01 2.94 -14.34
C LYS A 17 14.98 1.80 -14.37
N LYS A 18 13.94 1.90 -15.18
CA LYS A 18 12.93 0.84 -15.28
C LYS A 18 13.44 -0.42 -15.98
N PHE A 19 14.55 -0.32 -16.73
CA PHE A 19 15.11 -1.41 -17.56
C PHE A 19 16.58 -1.76 -17.30
N GLY A 20 17.30 -1.04 -16.46
CA GLY A 20 18.73 -1.26 -16.30
C GLY A 20 19.30 -0.88 -14.94
N TYR A 21 18.95 -1.61 -13.89
CA TYR A 21 19.84 -1.62 -12.72
C TYR A 21 21.09 -2.41 -13.06
N GLY A 22 22.10 -1.71 -13.57
CA GLY A 22 23.40 -2.31 -13.82
C GLY A 22 24.03 -2.80 -12.50
N ILE A 23 24.82 -3.87 -12.57
CA ILE A 23 25.60 -4.47 -11.49
C ILE A 23 26.31 -3.39 -10.64
N ARG A 24 26.75 -2.29 -11.25
CA ARG A 24 27.39 -1.16 -10.59
C ARG A 24 26.48 -0.43 -9.59
N GLU A 25 25.21 -0.20 -9.88
CA GLU A 25 24.28 0.49 -8.95
C GLU A 25 23.86 -0.42 -7.81
N THR A 26 23.74 -1.72 -8.05
CA THR A 26 23.51 -2.72 -7.01
C THR A 26 24.69 -2.73 -6.03
N PHE A 27 25.94 -2.68 -6.54
CA PHE A 27 27.13 -2.57 -5.69
C PHE A 27 27.20 -1.24 -4.93
N LEU A 28 26.87 -0.11 -5.56
CA LEU A 28 26.88 1.21 -4.88
C LEU A 28 25.81 1.31 -3.79
N ARG A 29 24.65 0.70 -4.00
CA ARG A 29 23.62 0.55 -2.94
C ARG A 29 24.13 -0.36 -1.82
N PHE A 30 24.71 -1.50 -2.16
CA PHE A 30 25.29 -2.42 -1.18
C PHE A 30 26.27 -1.71 -0.25
N PHE A 31 27.22 -0.94 -0.79
CA PHE A 31 28.17 -0.17 0.01
C PHE A 31 27.57 1.01 0.74
N GLY A 32 26.53 1.64 0.19
CA GLY A 32 25.75 2.69 0.86
C GLY A 32 25.03 2.16 2.09
N ASP A 33 24.44 0.98 1.96
CA ASP A 33 23.65 0.32 3.01
C ASP A 33 24.55 -0.30 4.10
N LEU A 34 25.77 -0.71 3.75
CA LEU A 34 26.78 -1.16 4.74
C LEU A 34 27.04 -0.10 5.83
N LYS A 35 26.91 1.18 5.47
CA LYS A 35 27.05 2.30 6.40
C LYS A 35 25.89 2.36 7.42
N TYR A 36 24.73 1.82 7.08
CA TYR A 36 23.57 1.70 7.96
C TYR A 36 23.55 0.41 8.77
N PHE A 37 24.33 -0.61 8.36
CA PHE A 37 24.38 -1.92 9.00
C PHE A 37 24.68 -1.85 10.51
N GLY A 38 25.60 -0.97 10.91
CA GLY A 38 25.94 -0.78 12.32
C GLY A 38 24.83 -0.18 13.17
N LYS A 39 23.81 0.45 12.54
CA LYS A 39 22.70 1.10 13.24
C LYS A 39 21.40 0.30 13.23
N GLN A 40 21.18 -0.48 12.18
CA GLN A 40 19.97 -1.32 12.04
C GLN A 40 20.27 -2.59 11.21
N PRO A 41 20.87 -3.64 11.83
CA PRO A 41 21.24 -4.85 11.12
C PRO A 41 20.05 -5.58 10.46
N ARG A 42 18.84 -5.44 11.02
CA ARG A 42 17.59 -5.98 10.44
C ARG A 42 17.26 -5.37 9.09
N TYR A 43 17.38 -4.05 8.99
CA TYR A 43 17.11 -3.29 7.77
C TYR A 43 18.06 -3.72 6.64
N PHE A 44 19.33 -3.92 6.96
CA PHE A 44 20.33 -4.37 6.00
C PHE A 44 20.04 -5.78 5.47
N VAL A 45 19.80 -6.74 6.36
CA VAL A 45 19.51 -8.12 5.97
C VAL A 45 18.26 -8.19 5.11
N PHE A 46 17.20 -7.48 5.47
CA PHE A 46 15.94 -7.50 4.76
C PHE A 46 16.03 -6.80 3.40
N SER A 47 16.63 -5.61 3.33
CA SER A 47 16.78 -4.88 2.07
C SER A 47 17.64 -5.66 1.07
N HIS A 48 18.70 -6.34 1.54
CA HIS A 48 19.58 -7.13 0.69
C HIS A 48 18.98 -8.47 0.31
N LEU A 49 18.31 -9.14 1.22
CA LEU A 49 17.59 -10.38 0.93
C LEU A 49 16.51 -10.14 -0.14
N LEU A 50 15.68 -9.11 0.03
CA LEU A 50 14.65 -8.75 -0.94
C LEU A 50 15.25 -8.29 -2.28
N THR A 51 16.35 -7.55 -2.28
CA THR A 51 17.03 -7.14 -3.52
C THR A 51 17.64 -8.33 -4.23
N THR A 52 18.25 -9.24 -3.49
CA THR A 52 18.84 -10.49 -4.04
C THR A 52 17.74 -11.42 -4.54
N LEU A 53 16.64 -11.56 -3.79
CA LEU A 53 15.48 -12.36 -4.17
C LEU A 53 14.74 -11.76 -5.38
N THR A 54 14.68 -10.43 -5.48
CA THR A 54 14.10 -9.75 -6.66
C THR A 54 14.95 -9.98 -7.90
N PHE A 55 16.29 -10.02 -7.77
CA PHE A 55 17.18 -10.38 -8.86
C PHE A 55 17.01 -11.86 -9.24
N GLY A 56 16.89 -12.74 -8.25
CA GLY A 56 16.58 -14.16 -8.45
C GLY A 56 15.20 -14.38 -9.07
N SER A 57 14.18 -13.60 -8.69
CA SER A 57 12.83 -13.70 -9.28
C SER A 57 12.79 -13.29 -10.74
N THR A 58 13.65 -12.38 -11.16
CA THR A 58 13.83 -12.03 -12.58
C THR A 58 14.40 -13.21 -13.39
N LEU A 59 15.23 -14.05 -12.77
CA LEU A 59 15.77 -15.27 -13.37
C LEU A 59 14.78 -16.45 -13.32
N LEU A 60 13.85 -16.43 -12.37
CA LEU A 60 12.81 -17.44 -12.19
C LEU A 60 11.47 -17.03 -12.81
N TYR A 61 11.46 -16.07 -13.76
CA TYR A 61 10.27 -15.67 -14.47
C TYR A 61 9.62 -16.87 -15.15
N ASP A 62 8.44 -17.26 -14.63
CA ASP A 62 7.58 -18.23 -15.29
C ASP A 62 6.66 -17.50 -16.28
N PRO A 63 6.82 -17.69 -17.60
CA PRO A 63 5.95 -17.08 -18.60
C PRO A 63 4.49 -17.54 -18.50
N ARG A 64 4.19 -18.56 -17.69
CA ARG A 64 2.84 -18.98 -17.35
C ARG A 64 2.26 -18.25 -16.12
N SER A 65 3.05 -17.43 -15.45
CA SER A 65 2.58 -16.58 -14.36
C SER A 65 1.60 -15.51 -14.87
N TYR A 66 0.96 -14.79 -13.95
CA TYR A 66 -0.15 -13.88 -14.20
C TYR A 66 -1.43 -14.61 -14.63
N ARG A 67 -2.06 -15.26 -13.65
CA ARG A 67 -3.34 -15.94 -13.85
C ARG A 67 -4.52 -14.98 -13.99
N VAL A 68 -4.37 -13.74 -13.50
CA VAL A 68 -5.32 -12.66 -13.76
C VAL A 68 -5.24 -12.31 -15.23
N LYS A 69 -6.33 -12.53 -15.97
CA LYS A 69 -6.41 -12.40 -17.42
C LYS A 69 -7.35 -11.27 -17.82
N GLY A 70 -7.48 -11.06 -19.14
CA GLY A 70 -8.25 -9.96 -19.70
C GLY A 70 -9.71 -9.88 -19.22
N ASP A 71 -10.36 -11.02 -18.95
CA ASP A 71 -11.73 -11.03 -18.41
C ASP A 71 -11.77 -10.57 -16.96
N ASP A 72 -10.83 -11.02 -16.13
CA ASP A 72 -10.67 -10.53 -14.77
C ASP A 72 -10.35 -9.04 -14.74
N MET A 73 -9.43 -8.59 -15.62
CA MET A 73 -9.06 -7.17 -15.72
C MET A 73 -10.27 -6.32 -16.12
N ARG A 74 -11.06 -6.72 -17.12
CA ARG A 74 -12.29 -6.02 -17.51
C ARG A 74 -13.31 -5.98 -16.38
N THR A 75 -13.45 -7.07 -15.65
CA THR A 75 -14.34 -7.13 -14.49
C THR A 75 -13.85 -6.20 -13.37
N ALA A 76 -12.56 -6.21 -13.06
CA ALA A 76 -11.96 -5.32 -12.08
C ALA A 76 -12.18 -3.84 -12.47
N MET A 77 -11.92 -3.49 -13.74
CA MET A 77 -12.13 -2.13 -14.26
C MET A 77 -13.58 -1.65 -14.14
N ARG A 78 -14.55 -2.54 -14.23
CA ARG A 78 -15.98 -2.23 -14.12
C ARG A 78 -16.46 -2.16 -12.67
N ASP A 79 -16.02 -3.07 -11.83
CA ASP A 79 -16.62 -3.34 -10.52
C ASP A 79 -15.91 -2.61 -9.37
N LEU A 80 -14.62 -2.25 -9.55
CA LEU A 80 -13.87 -1.51 -8.55
C LEU A 80 -14.32 -0.05 -8.46
N LYS A 81 -14.33 0.46 -7.23
CA LYS A 81 -14.65 1.86 -6.92
C LYS A 81 -13.50 2.52 -6.15
N PRO A 82 -13.31 3.84 -6.31
CA PRO A 82 -12.32 4.58 -5.51
C PRO A 82 -12.48 4.31 -4.02
N GLY A 83 -11.36 4.00 -3.36
CA GLY A 83 -11.31 3.59 -1.96
C GLY A 83 -11.31 2.08 -1.73
N ASP A 84 -11.48 1.25 -2.77
CA ASP A 84 -11.30 -0.20 -2.64
C ASP A 84 -9.85 -0.53 -2.32
N ILE A 85 -9.65 -1.47 -1.40
CA ILE A 85 -8.34 -2.02 -1.07
C ILE A 85 -8.10 -3.22 -1.98
N LEU A 86 -7.02 -3.20 -2.74
CA LEU A 86 -6.65 -4.26 -3.67
C LEU A 86 -5.57 -5.13 -3.05
N VAL A 87 -5.81 -6.42 -2.99
CA VAL A 87 -4.90 -7.42 -2.44
C VAL A 87 -4.50 -8.38 -3.55
N ARG A 88 -3.19 -8.59 -3.76
CA ARG A 88 -2.69 -9.46 -4.82
C ARG A 88 -1.66 -10.47 -4.31
N GLY A 89 -1.55 -11.59 -5.01
CA GLY A 89 -0.61 -12.66 -4.70
C GLY A 89 0.06 -13.22 -5.94
N PHE A 90 1.20 -13.87 -5.70
CA PHE A 90 2.05 -14.47 -6.74
C PHE A 90 2.49 -15.87 -6.31
N ASP A 91 2.34 -16.88 -7.18
CA ASP A 91 2.73 -18.26 -6.88
C ASP A 91 4.24 -18.50 -6.93
N ASN A 92 4.89 -17.89 -7.93
CA ASN A 92 6.26 -18.24 -8.30
C ASN A 92 7.31 -17.21 -7.88
N TYR A 93 6.92 -16.24 -7.05
CA TYR A 93 7.85 -15.26 -6.50
C TYR A 93 8.29 -15.69 -5.10
N VAL A 94 9.61 -15.73 -4.89
CA VAL A 94 10.21 -16.15 -3.61
C VAL A 94 9.86 -15.19 -2.48
N ASP A 95 9.79 -13.90 -2.78
CA ASP A 95 9.39 -12.85 -1.83
C ASP A 95 7.94 -13.03 -1.34
N GLY A 96 7.03 -13.46 -2.23
CA GLY A 96 5.66 -13.79 -1.84
C GLY A 96 5.55 -14.94 -0.84
N LYS A 97 6.51 -15.88 -0.83
CA LYS A 97 6.55 -17.00 0.13
C LYS A 97 7.09 -16.61 1.50
N CYS A 98 7.70 -15.45 1.59
CA CYS A 98 8.27 -14.93 2.81
C CYS A 98 7.27 -14.10 3.64
N ILE A 99 6.16 -13.70 3.02
CA ILE A 99 5.06 -12.97 3.66
C ILE A 99 4.03 -14.00 4.12
N PRO A 100 3.60 -13.98 5.40
CA PRO A 100 2.60 -14.91 5.88
C PRO A 100 1.26 -14.69 5.19
N GLY A 101 0.57 -15.78 4.87
CA GLY A 101 -0.74 -15.76 4.22
C GLY A 101 -0.73 -16.22 2.77
N PHE A 102 -1.85 -16.03 2.10
CA PHE A 102 -2.05 -16.38 0.69
C PHE A 102 -1.66 -15.24 -0.24
N PHE A 103 -1.96 -14.00 0.16
CA PHE A 103 -1.61 -12.82 -0.58
C PHE A 103 -0.29 -12.21 -0.09
N SER A 104 0.42 -11.52 -0.98
CA SER A 104 1.75 -10.98 -0.69
C SER A 104 1.85 -9.46 -0.83
N HIS A 105 0.79 -8.79 -1.30
CA HIS A 105 0.86 -7.36 -1.55
C HIS A 105 -0.52 -6.70 -1.49
N VAL A 106 -0.54 -5.41 -1.11
CA VAL A 106 -1.76 -4.62 -1.00
C VAL A 106 -1.55 -3.21 -1.55
N GLY A 107 -2.61 -2.62 -2.11
CA GLY A 107 -2.64 -1.25 -2.61
C GLY A 107 -4.03 -0.64 -2.43
N LEU A 108 -4.14 0.66 -2.68
CA LEU A 108 -5.38 1.42 -2.62
C LEU A 108 -5.78 1.87 -4.02
N TYR A 109 -6.99 1.55 -4.44
CA TYR A 109 -7.54 1.97 -5.71
C TYR A 109 -8.08 3.40 -5.61
N LEU A 110 -7.53 4.30 -6.43
CA LEU A 110 -7.90 5.71 -6.46
C LEU A 110 -8.96 6.03 -7.51
N GLY A 111 -9.12 5.16 -8.53
CA GLY A 111 -9.93 5.45 -9.69
C GLY A 111 -9.26 6.44 -10.63
N LYS A 112 -10.06 7.32 -11.25
CA LYS A 112 -9.55 8.35 -12.14
C LYS A 112 -8.81 9.42 -11.37
N VAL A 113 -7.58 9.69 -11.83
CA VAL A 113 -6.75 10.81 -11.37
C VAL A 113 -6.39 11.63 -12.60
N ASP A 114 -6.88 12.84 -12.69
CA ASP A 114 -6.60 13.76 -13.78
C ASP A 114 -5.64 14.89 -13.37
N LYS A 115 -5.25 15.71 -14.34
CA LYS A 115 -4.32 16.81 -14.11
C LYS A 115 -4.86 17.84 -13.12
N ASP A 116 -6.16 18.08 -13.12
CA ASP A 116 -6.76 19.07 -12.23
C ASP A 116 -6.77 18.55 -10.79
N THR A 117 -7.00 17.25 -10.59
CA THR A 117 -6.83 16.58 -9.30
C THR A 117 -5.38 16.73 -8.79
N ILE A 118 -4.38 16.48 -9.65
CA ILE A 118 -2.98 16.63 -9.25
C ILE A 118 -2.65 18.09 -8.93
N LYS A 119 -3.14 19.04 -9.70
CA LYS A 119 -2.97 20.48 -9.41
C LYS A 119 -3.58 20.87 -8.08
N GLN A 120 -4.82 20.44 -7.83
CA GLN A 120 -5.52 20.71 -6.57
C GLN A 120 -4.76 20.17 -5.34
N HIS A 121 -4.10 19.03 -5.48
CA HIS A 121 -3.33 18.38 -4.41
C HIS A 121 -1.83 18.61 -4.49
N TRP A 122 -1.36 19.54 -5.35
CA TRP A 122 0.05 19.74 -5.61
C TRP A 122 0.89 19.96 -4.35
N GLU A 123 0.46 20.89 -3.49
CA GLU A 123 1.17 21.17 -2.24
C GLU A 123 1.14 19.99 -1.25
N THR A 124 0.10 19.16 -1.32
CA THR A 124 0.02 17.91 -0.56
C THR A 124 1.05 16.89 -1.03
N ILE A 125 1.24 16.78 -2.36
CA ILE A 125 2.20 15.85 -2.98
C ILE A 125 3.62 16.36 -2.85
N PHE A 126 3.81 17.68 -3.04
CA PHE A 126 5.11 18.34 -3.06
C PHE A 126 5.15 19.53 -2.09
N PRO A 127 5.23 19.31 -0.78
CA PRO A 127 5.19 20.39 0.21
C PRO A 127 6.26 21.44 -0.02
N GLY A 128 5.87 22.71 0.01
CA GLY A 128 6.77 23.85 -0.17
C GLY A 128 7.15 24.12 -1.62
N SER A 129 6.49 23.49 -2.60
CA SER A 129 6.67 23.77 -4.02
C SER A 129 5.39 24.39 -4.60
N SER A 130 5.55 25.36 -5.53
CA SER A 130 4.44 25.93 -6.29
C SER A 130 4.55 25.53 -7.75
N MET A 131 3.45 25.11 -8.35
CA MET A 131 3.38 24.83 -9.80
C MET A 131 3.66 26.08 -10.64
N ASP A 132 3.35 27.24 -10.11
CA ASP A 132 3.56 28.53 -10.80
C ASP A 132 5.01 28.98 -10.80
N ASN A 133 5.88 28.31 -10.05
CA ASN A 133 7.31 28.58 -10.08
C ASN A 133 7.90 28.15 -11.42
N LYS A 134 8.44 29.10 -12.18
CA LYS A 134 9.00 28.89 -13.52
C LYS A 134 10.10 27.82 -13.57
N ASP A 135 10.81 27.60 -12.46
CA ASP A 135 11.86 26.58 -12.37
C ASP A 135 11.31 25.17 -12.27
N TYR A 136 10.06 25.02 -11.78
CA TYR A 136 9.42 23.73 -11.58
C TYR A 136 8.31 23.42 -12.60
N ALA A 137 7.82 24.41 -13.35
CA ALA A 137 6.71 24.24 -14.27
C ALA A 137 6.89 23.08 -15.29
N PRO A 138 8.07 22.92 -15.96
CA PRO A 138 8.28 21.79 -16.87
C PRO A 138 8.27 20.45 -16.16
N LEU A 139 8.84 20.36 -14.96
CA LEU A 139 8.86 19.15 -14.15
C LEU A 139 7.47 18.82 -13.61
N ALA A 140 6.72 19.85 -13.21
CA ALA A 140 5.35 19.73 -12.73
C ALA A 140 4.43 19.11 -13.80
N GLU A 141 4.59 19.51 -15.06
CA GLU A 141 3.79 18.94 -16.15
C GLU A 141 4.15 17.47 -16.41
N VAL A 142 5.43 17.12 -16.41
CA VAL A 142 5.89 15.73 -16.57
C VAL A 142 5.38 14.86 -15.43
N LEU A 143 5.48 15.33 -14.19
CA LEU A 143 4.98 14.61 -13.01
C LEU A 143 3.46 14.48 -13.03
N ALA A 144 2.72 15.54 -13.37
CA ALA A 144 1.28 15.49 -13.50
C ALA A 144 0.87 14.46 -14.55
N ASN A 145 1.54 14.42 -15.71
CA ASN A 145 1.26 13.40 -16.74
C ASN A 145 1.58 11.98 -16.23
N ALA A 146 2.65 11.79 -15.47
CA ALA A 146 3.03 10.48 -14.94
C ALA A 146 2.11 9.96 -13.84
N LEU A 147 1.42 10.87 -13.11
CA LEU A 147 0.51 10.55 -12.02
C LEU A 147 -0.95 10.45 -12.49
N CYS A 148 -1.28 10.86 -13.72
CA CYS A 148 -2.63 10.82 -14.25
C CYS A 148 -2.97 9.48 -14.91
N GLY A 149 -4.23 9.08 -14.81
CA GLY A 149 -4.77 7.91 -15.48
C GLY A 149 -6.24 7.69 -15.13
N GLU A 150 -6.92 6.87 -15.92
CA GLU A 150 -8.36 6.58 -15.72
C GLU A 150 -8.60 5.62 -14.54
N GLN A 151 -7.61 4.79 -14.22
CA GLN A 151 -7.74 3.76 -13.18
C GLN A 151 -6.42 3.60 -12.43
N MET A 152 -6.19 4.46 -11.45
CA MET A 152 -4.92 4.53 -10.73
C MET A 152 -4.99 3.76 -9.42
N VAL A 153 -3.89 3.08 -9.11
CA VAL A 153 -3.63 2.40 -7.85
C VAL A 153 -2.39 3.01 -7.22
N ILE A 154 -2.45 3.29 -5.93
CA ILE A 154 -1.29 3.73 -5.15
C ILE A 154 -0.90 2.64 -4.17
N HIS A 155 0.38 2.34 -4.10
CA HIS A 155 0.91 1.31 -3.22
C HIS A 155 2.38 1.55 -2.89
N SER A 156 2.90 0.80 -1.91
CA SER A 156 4.31 0.84 -1.53
C SER A 156 5.03 -0.42 -1.98
N MET A 157 6.15 -0.27 -2.69
CA MET A 157 7.06 -1.35 -3.05
C MET A 157 8.51 -0.96 -2.73
N LYS A 158 9.46 -1.85 -3.02
CA LYS A 158 10.90 -1.62 -2.73
C LYS A 158 11.44 -0.24 -3.13
N ASP A 159 10.85 0.37 -4.15
CA ASP A 159 11.25 1.70 -4.64
C ASP A 159 10.52 2.85 -3.92
N GLY A 160 9.65 2.51 -2.96
CA GLY A 160 8.83 3.44 -2.18
C GLY A 160 7.37 3.47 -2.62
N ILE A 161 6.66 4.53 -2.21
CA ILE A 161 5.24 4.71 -2.52
C ILE A 161 5.10 5.42 -3.87
N PHE A 162 4.35 4.80 -4.77
CA PHE A 162 4.10 5.34 -6.11
C PHE A 162 2.72 4.94 -6.64
N MET A 163 2.34 5.56 -7.75
CA MET A 163 1.10 5.26 -8.46
C MET A 163 1.38 4.50 -9.75
N GLU A 164 0.53 3.55 -10.06
CA GLU A 164 0.53 2.84 -11.34
C GLU A 164 -0.90 2.61 -11.84
N ASP A 165 -1.02 2.31 -13.13
CA ASP A 165 -2.31 1.93 -13.73
C ASP A 165 -2.78 0.57 -13.18
N LEU A 166 -4.10 0.40 -13.03
CA LEU A 166 -4.72 -0.84 -12.57
C LEU A 166 -4.30 -2.06 -13.40
N LEU A 167 -4.11 -1.90 -14.72
CA LEU A 167 -3.67 -3.00 -15.57
C LEU A 167 -2.26 -3.51 -15.19
N ASN A 168 -1.37 -2.60 -14.76
CA ASN A 168 -0.07 -3.00 -14.23
C ASN A 168 -0.22 -3.69 -12.88
N PHE A 169 -1.07 -3.17 -12.01
CA PHE A 169 -1.34 -3.80 -10.71
C PHE A 169 -1.93 -5.20 -10.87
N CYS A 170 -2.78 -5.43 -11.88
CA CYS A 170 -3.37 -6.73 -12.21
C CYS A 170 -2.37 -7.78 -12.74
N ARG A 171 -1.11 -7.42 -12.98
CA ARG A 171 -0.08 -8.40 -13.40
C ARG A 171 0.34 -9.28 -12.22
N CYS A 172 -0.56 -10.17 -11.82
CA CYS A 172 -0.41 -11.08 -10.68
C CYS A 172 -1.15 -12.39 -10.94
N ASP A 173 -0.99 -13.36 -10.05
CA ASP A 173 -1.66 -14.65 -10.15
C ASP A 173 -3.03 -14.64 -9.46
N TYR A 174 -3.16 -13.88 -8.39
CA TYR A 174 -4.36 -13.79 -7.56
C TYR A 174 -4.65 -12.34 -7.23
N MET A 175 -5.92 -11.94 -7.30
CA MET A 175 -6.34 -10.59 -6.94
C MET A 175 -7.74 -10.58 -6.32
N VAL A 176 -7.88 -9.80 -5.26
CA VAL A 176 -9.15 -9.50 -4.58
C VAL A 176 -9.23 -8.00 -4.37
N GLY A 177 -10.40 -7.43 -4.59
CA GLY A 177 -10.75 -6.08 -4.17
C GLY A 177 -11.72 -6.17 -3.00
N VAL A 178 -11.43 -5.47 -1.90
CA VAL A 178 -12.31 -5.36 -0.75
C VAL A 178 -12.75 -3.92 -0.56
N ARG A 179 -13.98 -3.74 -0.07
CA ARG A 179 -14.67 -2.45 -0.01
C ARG A 179 -15.22 -2.19 1.37
N PHE A 180 -15.03 -0.97 1.84
CA PHE A 180 -15.77 -0.45 2.98
C PHE A 180 -17.28 -0.35 2.67
N PRO A 181 -18.16 -0.45 3.67
CA PRO A 181 -19.58 -0.23 3.47
C PRO A 181 -19.85 1.22 3.02
N ASP A 182 -20.89 1.43 2.20
CA ASP A 182 -21.28 2.77 1.73
C ASP A 182 -21.56 3.73 2.89
N SER A 183 -21.97 3.20 4.03
CA SER A 183 -22.14 3.91 5.30
C SER A 183 -21.29 3.26 6.37
N VAL A 184 -20.24 3.96 6.76
CA VAL A 184 -19.26 3.49 7.74
C VAL A 184 -19.79 3.72 9.15
N MET A 185 -19.84 2.66 9.94
CA MET A 185 -20.27 2.69 11.33
C MET A 185 -19.26 1.93 12.20
N ARG A 186 -19.25 2.24 13.49
CA ARG A 186 -18.47 1.48 14.47
C ARG A 186 -18.95 0.03 14.54
N ASP A 187 -18.01 -0.91 14.49
CA ASP A 187 -18.25 -2.29 14.91
C ASP A 187 -18.18 -2.35 16.46
N ALA A 188 -19.22 -2.87 17.07
CA ALA A 188 -19.30 -3.00 18.53
C ALA A 188 -18.21 -3.91 19.11
N ASN A 189 -17.67 -4.83 18.30
CA ASN A 189 -16.61 -5.74 18.70
C ASN A 189 -15.24 -5.05 18.75
N VAL A 190 -15.07 -3.89 18.08
CA VAL A 190 -13.82 -3.12 18.11
C VAL A 190 -13.85 -2.15 19.30
N GLN A 191 -13.43 -2.63 20.47
CA GLN A 191 -13.51 -1.84 21.72
C GLN A 191 -12.31 -0.89 21.88
N GLN A 192 -11.10 -1.39 21.66
CA GLN A 192 -9.85 -0.63 21.80
C GLN A 192 -9.04 -0.71 20.51
N PRO A 193 -9.25 0.22 19.56
CA PRO A 193 -8.51 0.21 18.32
C PRO A 193 -7.01 0.53 18.54
N TYR A 194 -6.15 -0.15 17.82
CA TYR A 194 -4.71 0.07 17.82
C TYR A 194 -4.36 1.51 17.40
N SER A 195 -5.16 2.09 16.52
CA SER A 195 -5.04 3.48 16.05
C SER A 195 -5.18 4.52 17.17
N GLU A 196 -5.74 4.16 18.32
CA GLU A 196 -5.80 5.04 19.49
C GLU A 196 -4.55 4.97 20.39
N SER A 197 -3.59 4.09 20.09
CA SER A 197 -2.29 4.11 20.77
C SER A 197 -1.62 5.49 20.58
N PRO A 198 -0.89 6.00 21.59
CA PRO A 198 -0.35 7.37 21.55
C PRO A 198 0.48 7.67 20.31
N ASN A 199 1.31 6.72 19.84
CA ASN A 199 2.18 6.88 18.69
C ASN A 199 1.38 7.03 17.39
N ILE A 200 0.35 6.17 17.19
CA ILE A 200 -0.47 6.21 15.98
C ILE A 200 -1.40 7.42 15.99
N LYS A 201 -1.98 7.73 17.15
CA LYS A 201 -2.88 8.88 17.32
C LYS A 201 -2.17 10.22 17.06
N ALA A 202 -0.87 10.30 17.33
CA ALA A 202 -0.08 11.49 17.04
C ALA A 202 0.01 11.77 15.52
N GLU A 203 -0.07 10.73 14.68
CA GLU A 203 -0.03 10.82 13.21
C GLU A 203 -1.38 11.22 12.58
N PHE A 204 -2.45 11.34 13.36
CA PHE A 204 -3.77 11.71 12.84
C PHE A 204 -3.81 13.18 12.42
N THR A 205 -4.32 13.44 11.23
CA THR A 205 -4.73 14.79 10.80
C THR A 205 -5.96 15.26 11.58
N GLY A 206 -6.33 16.55 11.45
CA GLY A 206 -7.57 17.06 12.04
C GLY A 206 -8.81 16.36 11.49
N GLU A 207 -8.83 16.09 10.17
CA GLU A 207 -9.92 15.42 9.47
C GLU A 207 -10.09 13.97 9.96
N GLU A 208 -8.98 13.24 10.11
CA GLU A 208 -9.01 11.87 10.66
C GLU A 208 -9.48 11.81 12.12
N ARG A 209 -9.05 12.77 12.95
CA ARG A 209 -9.53 12.86 14.34
C ARG A 209 -11.03 13.04 14.41
N GLU A 210 -11.60 13.85 13.52
CA GLU A 210 -13.05 14.06 13.47
C GLU A 210 -13.78 12.79 13.02
N ILE A 211 -13.29 12.09 11.98
CA ILE A 211 -13.85 10.79 11.56
C ILE A 211 -13.81 9.79 12.73
N ALA A 212 -12.65 9.63 13.36
CA ALA A 212 -12.50 8.70 14.47
C ALA A 212 -13.41 9.06 15.65
N ARG A 213 -13.60 10.36 15.96
CA ARG A 213 -14.50 10.86 17.00
C ARG A 213 -15.96 10.53 16.68
N LEU A 214 -16.41 10.77 15.45
CA LEU A 214 -17.77 10.47 15.01
C LEU A 214 -18.04 8.96 15.09
N LEU A 215 -17.14 8.14 14.65
CA LEU A 215 -17.26 6.68 14.76
C LEU A 215 -17.27 6.23 16.23
N ALA A 216 -16.45 6.84 17.09
CA ALA A 216 -16.42 6.52 18.52
C ALA A 216 -17.77 6.82 19.20
N THR A 217 -18.48 7.87 18.77
CA THR A 217 -19.82 8.24 19.28
C THR A 217 -20.95 7.44 18.64
N GLY A 218 -20.65 6.47 17.74
CA GLY A 218 -21.66 5.64 17.10
C GLY A 218 -22.33 6.30 15.89
N SER A 219 -21.78 7.40 15.39
CA SER A 219 -22.30 8.06 14.19
C SER A 219 -22.05 7.22 12.95
N SER A 220 -22.98 7.27 12.00
CA SER A 220 -22.83 6.71 10.66
C SER A 220 -22.30 7.78 9.71
N ILE A 221 -21.26 7.48 8.95
CA ILE A 221 -20.62 8.41 8.02
C ILE A 221 -20.65 7.83 6.60
N PRO A 222 -21.22 8.49 5.60
CA PRO A 222 -21.14 8.07 4.21
C PRO A 222 -19.67 7.94 3.77
N PHE A 223 -19.29 6.83 3.15
CA PHE A 223 -17.91 6.58 2.71
C PHE A 223 -17.42 7.64 1.70
N GLU A 224 -18.33 8.17 0.87
CA GLU A 224 -18.03 9.26 -0.05
C GLU A 224 -17.47 10.53 0.61
N LYS A 225 -17.83 10.77 1.90
CA LYS A 225 -17.28 11.88 2.69
C LYS A 225 -15.94 11.56 3.32
N ILE A 226 -15.62 10.28 3.47
CA ILE A 226 -14.37 9.80 4.06
C ILE A 226 -13.29 9.66 3.00
N PHE A 227 -13.65 9.17 1.81
CA PHE A 227 -12.69 8.88 0.76
C PHE A 227 -11.78 10.07 0.39
N PRO A 228 -12.24 11.33 0.30
CA PRO A 228 -11.36 12.48 0.05
C PRO A 228 -10.23 12.62 1.07
N VAL A 229 -10.49 12.27 2.34
CA VAL A 229 -9.46 12.30 3.40
C VAL A 229 -8.43 11.18 3.15
N ILE A 230 -8.89 9.96 2.85
CA ILE A 230 -8.03 8.83 2.51
C ILE A 230 -7.20 9.17 1.26
N PHE A 231 -7.81 9.71 0.23
CA PHE A 231 -7.16 10.11 -1.02
C PHE A 231 -6.05 11.13 -0.78
N LYS A 232 -6.33 12.20 -0.03
CA LYS A 232 -5.37 13.22 0.34
C LYS A 232 -4.19 12.65 1.15
N LEU A 233 -4.50 11.76 2.11
CA LEU A 233 -3.47 11.06 2.88
C LEU A 233 -2.58 10.20 1.98
N ALA A 234 -3.18 9.44 1.07
CA ALA A 234 -2.44 8.58 0.15
C ALA A 234 -1.50 9.40 -0.74
N LEU A 235 -1.98 10.50 -1.33
CA LEU A 235 -1.16 11.39 -2.15
C LEU A 235 -0.02 12.03 -1.35
N SER A 236 -0.24 12.37 -0.08
CA SER A 236 0.79 12.97 0.77
C SER A 236 1.96 12.02 1.09
N GLN A 237 1.79 10.73 0.81
CA GLN A 237 2.83 9.72 1.05
C GLN A 237 3.66 9.39 -0.20
N LEU A 238 3.31 9.92 -1.38
CA LEU A 238 4.05 9.69 -2.62
C LEU A 238 5.55 9.95 -2.45
N GLY A 239 6.37 9.02 -2.94
CA GLY A 239 7.82 9.11 -2.89
C GLY A 239 8.47 8.74 -1.55
N LYS A 240 7.69 8.42 -0.49
CA LYS A 240 8.27 7.88 0.73
C LYS A 240 8.93 6.53 0.47
N ALA A 241 10.04 6.29 1.15
CA ALA A 241 10.79 5.04 1.01
C ALA A 241 10.02 3.84 1.60
N TYR A 242 10.33 2.65 1.08
CA TYR A 242 9.78 1.40 1.59
C TYR A 242 10.35 1.08 2.98
N ASP A 243 9.50 0.59 3.88
CA ASP A 243 9.93 0.04 5.16
C ASP A 243 10.24 -1.46 5.04
N PHE A 244 11.52 -1.79 5.21
CA PHE A 244 11.98 -3.18 5.26
C PHE A 244 11.97 -3.75 6.69
N GLY A 245 11.69 -2.92 7.70
CA GLY A 245 11.54 -3.33 9.10
C GLY A 245 10.24 -4.09 9.34
N LEU A 246 9.18 -3.74 8.63
CA LEU A 246 7.84 -4.32 8.72
C LEU A 246 7.31 -4.35 10.18
N ASP A 247 7.60 -3.31 10.96
CA ASP A 247 7.41 -3.36 12.42
C ASP A 247 6.41 -2.35 12.97
N PHE A 248 5.77 -1.56 12.12
CA PHE A 248 4.83 -0.51 12.50
C PHE A 248 5.37 0.49 13.53
N SER A 249 6.70 0.59 13.65
CA SER A 249 7.35 1.46 14.65
C SER A 249 7.21 2.95 14.32
N SER A 250 7.15 3.29 13.04
CA SER A 250 6.95 4.67 12.57
C SER A 250 6.46 4.67 11.13
N PHE A 251 5.78 5.75 10.72
CA PHE A 251 5.34 5.94 9.33
C PHE A 251 6.28 6.86 8.52
N LYS A 252 7.56 6.92 8.87
CA LYS A 252 8.57 7.63 8.08
C LYS A 252 8.90 6.89 6.78
N THR A 253 8.90 5.58 6.86
CA THR A 253 8.96 4.62 5.76
C THR A 253 7.78 3.69 5.91
N MET A 254 7.26 3.10 4.84
CA MET A 254 6.08 2.25 4.93
C MET A 254 6.17 1.06 3.96
N SER A 255 5.90 -0.13 4.46
CA SER A 255 5.57 -1.30 3.65
C SER A 255 4.22 -1.14 2.96
N CYS A 256 3.81 -2.09 2.15
CA CYS A 256 2.52 -2.01 1.46
C CYS A 256 1.34 -2.03 2.44
N THR A 257 1.40 -2.86 3.47
CA THR A 257 0.34 -2.98 4.48
C THR A 257 0.31 -1.80 5.44
N GLU A 258 1.47 -1.29 5.86
CA GLU A 258 1.59 -0.08 6.66
C GLU A 258 1.03 1.13 5.94
N PHE A 259 1.31 1.26 4.65
CA PHE A 259 0.79 2.34 3.83
C PHE A 259 -0.75 2.34 3.75
N VAL A 260 -1.35 1.19 3.43
CA VAL A 260 -2.82 1.10 3.35
C VAL A 260 -3.45 1.30 4.73
N TYR A 261 -2.86 0.71 5.78
CA TYR A 261 -3.32 0.95 7.15
C TYR A 261 -3.20 2.43 7.53
N TYR A 262 -2.07 3.09 7.23
CA TYR A 262 -1.89 4.52 7.49
C TYR A 262 -2.99 5.36 6.85
N CYS A 263 -3.39 5.06 5.63
CA CYS A 263 -4.45 5.78 4.94
C CYS A 263 -5.84 5.50 5.52
N THR A 264 -6.05 4.33 6.14
CA THR A 264 -7.36 3.87 6.61
C THR A 264 -7.48 3.72 8.13
N LYS A 265 -6.46 4.08 8.91
CA LYS A 265 -6.40 3.91 10.36
C LYS A 265 -7.54 4.58 11.14
N SER A 266 -8.10 5.68 10.61
CA SER A 266 -9.27 6.34 11.18
C SER A 266 -10.55 5.50 11.09
N LEU A 267 -10.57 4.48 10.21
CA LEU A 267 -11.67 3.55 9.98
C LEU A 267 -11.51 2.22 10.72
N GLU A 268 -10.48 2.05 11.53
CA GLU A 268 -10.23 0.81 12.25
C GLU A 268 -11.43 0.38 13.11
N ARG A 269 -12.15 1.34 13.70
CA ARG A 269 -13.38 1.06 14.47
C ARG A 269 -14.49 0.43 13.62
N CYS A 270 -14.45 0.59 12.32
CA CYS A 270 -15.38 -0.06 11.39
C CYS A 270 -14.78 -1.38 10.87
N SER A 271 -13.58 -1.33 10.33
CA SER A 271 -12.97 -2.49 9.64
C SER A 271 -12.44 -3.54 10.61
N GLY A 272 -11.94 -3.13 11.77
CA GLY A 272 -11.18 -4.01 12.67
C GLY A 272 -9.80 -4.40 12.14
N VAL A 273 -9.34 -3.82 11.03
CA VAL A 273 -7.99 -4.05 10.51
C VAL A 273 -6.98 -3.37 11.41
N HIS A 274 -6.11 -4.13 12.04
CA HIS A 274 -5.09 -3.61 12.95
C HIS A 274 -3.84 -4.49 12.92
N PRO A 275 -2.67 -3.95 13.31
CA PRO A 275 -1.46 -4.75 13.47
C PRO A 275 -1.63 -5.81 14.55
N VAL A 276 -1.18 -7.02 14.24
CA VAL A 276 -1.06 -8.13 15.18
C VAL A 276 0.39 -8.56 15.27
N THR A 277 0.78 -9.22 16.36
CA THR A 277 2.14 -9.78 16.45
C THR A 277 2.26 -10.93 15.46
N GLU A 278 3.01 -10.72 14.41
CA GLU A 278 3.29 -11.71 13.38
C GLU A 278 4.76 -12.14 13.40
N SER A 279 5.03 -13.34 12.91
CA SER A 279 6.38 -13.85 12.72
C SER A 279 6.74 -13.78 11.24
N VAL A 280 7.57 -12.82 10.87
CA VAL A 280 8.13 -12.68 9.52
C VAL A 280 9.62 -12.99 9.60
N PHE A 281 10.09 -14.03 8.92
CA PHE A 281 11.52 -14.45 8.95
C PHE A 281 12.13 -14.54 10.35
N LEU A 282 11.49 -15.20 11.29
CA LEU A 282 11.98 -15.36 12.67
C LEU A 282 11.97 -14.06 13.51
N ILE A 283 11.40 -12.99 13.00
CA ILE A 283 11.22 -11.73 13.73
C ILE A 283 9.75 -11.64 14.12
N GLN A 284 9.50 -11.47 15.42
CA GLN A 284 8.18 -11.15 15.94
C GLN A 284 8.06 -9.62 16.05
N ALA A 285 7.12 -9.06 15.30
CA ALA A 285 6.83 -7.63 15.34
C ALA A 285 5.31 -7.40 15.10
N PRO A 286 4.76 -6.27 15.54
CA PRO A 286 3.44 -5.86 15.09
C PRO A 286 3.44 -5.73 13.58
N GLY A 287 2.46 -6.34 12.90
CA GLY A 287 2.36 -6.32 11.44
C GLY A 287 0.93 -6.59 10.99
N ILE A 288 0.65 -6.33 9.73
CA ILE A 288 -0.58 -6.73 9.06
C ILE A 288 -0.18 -7.52 7.82
N ALA A 289 -0.52 -8.81 7.79
CA ALA A 289 -0.42 -9.56 6.54
C ALA A 289 -1.45 -9.04 5.53
N PRO A 290 -1.17 -9.10 4.22
CA PRO A 290 -2.16 -8.72 3.19
C PRO A 290 -3.52 -9.41 3.36
N ASP A 291 -3.55 -10.67 3.80
CA ASP A 291 -4.76 -11.43 4.13
C ASP A 291 -5.61 -10.75 5.22
N GLY A 292 -4.98 -9.97 6.11
CA GLY A 292 -5.65 -9.21 7.17
C GLY A 292 -6.61 -8.13 6.64
N PHE A 293 -6.49 -7.73 5.37
CA PHE A 293 -7.47 -6.84 4.74
C PHE A 293 -8.65 -7.60 4.11
N VAL A 294 -8.50 -8.89 3.82
CA VAL A 294 -9.56 -9.73 3.24
C VAL A 294 -10.43 -10.36 4.33
N GLY A 295 -9.84 -10.67 5.48
CA GLY A 295 -10.47 -11.37 6.60
C GLY A 295 -11.65 -10.65 7.25
N PRO A 296 -11.58 -9.34 7.53
CA PRO A 296 -12.59 -8.64 8.30
C PRO A 296 -14.00 -8.78 7.73
N PRO A 297 -15.00 -9.11 8.56
CA PRO A 297 -16.38 -9.34 8.11
C PRO A 297 -17.06 -8.06 7.59
N ASN A 298 -16.63 -6.90 8.08
CA ASN A 298 -17.19 -5.60 7.72
C ASN A 298 -16.66 -5.06 6.39
N LEU A 299 -15.67 -5.71 5.80
CA LEU A 299 -15.22 -5.42 4.45
C LEU A 299 -15.86 -6.40 3.48
N SER A 300 -16.58 -5.88 2.49
CA SER A 300 -17.20 -6.69 1.45
C SER A 300 -16.22 -6.99 0.33
N VAL A 301 -16.36 -8.15 -0.31
CA VAL A 301 -15.60 -8.49 -1.51
C VAL A 301 -16.24 -7.82 -2.71
N ALA A 302 -15.56 -6.84 -3.29
CA ALA A 302 -15.99 -6.09 -4.47
C ALA A 302 -15.57 -6.77 -5.78
N PHE A 303 -14.41 -7.43 -5.76
CA PHE A 303 -13.84 -8.13 -6.90
C PHE A 303 -13.05 -9.36 -6.45
N VAL A 304 -13.08 -10.42 -7.25
CA VAL A 304 -12.24 -11.61 -7.06
C VAL A 304 -11.88 -12.21 -8.40
N SER A 305 -10.58 -12.43 -8.66
CA SER A 305 -10.12 -13.07 -9.88
C SER A 305 -10.54 -14.56 -9.97
N GLN A 306 -10.67 -15.06 -11.19
CA GLN A 306 -11.05 -16.46 -11.43
C GLN A 306 -10.14 -17.45 -10.72
N SER A 307 -8.84 -17.15 -10.70
CA SER A 307 -7.83 -17.97 -10.02
C SER A 307 -8.10 -18.15 -8.52
N VAL A 308 -8.65 -17.12 -7.86
CA VAL A 308 -9.06 -17.20 -6.45
C VAL A 308 -10.39 -17.94 -6.29
N LYS A 309 -11.33 -17.75 -7.20
CA LYS A 309 -12.65 -18.43 -7.16
C LYS A 309 -12.53 -19.95 -7.24
N THR A 310 -11.51 -20.45 -7.94
CA THR A 310 -11.26 -21.90 -8.08
C THR A 310 -10.60 -22.50 -6.83
N THR A 311 -10.08 -21.67 -5.96
CA THR A 311 -9.50 -22.08 -4.68
C THR A 311 -10.43 -21.65 -3.58
N SER A 312 -11.02 -22.23 -2.73
CA SER A 312 -11.89 -21.75 -1.62
C SER A 312 -11.24 -20.71 -0.69
N THR A 313 -10.18 -20.07 -1.18
CA THR A 313 -9.20 -19.28 -0.43
C THR A 313 -9.82 -18.13 0.37
N ILE A 314 -10.79 -17.40 -0.22
CA ILE A 314 -11.41 -16.27 0.50
C ILE A 314 -12.22 -16.76 1.69
N GLN A 315 -12.94 -17.87 1.51
CA GLN A 315 -13.72 -18.48 2.58
C GLN A 315 -12.78 -19.00 3.68
N ASP A 316 -11.67 -19.64 3.28
CA ASP A 316 -10.66 -20.12 4.20
C ASP A 316 -9.97 -18.99 4.96
N ILE A 317 -9.66 -17.85 4.30
CA ILE A 317 -9.10 -16.66 4.95
C ILE A 317 -10.11 -16.10 5.95
N LYS A 318 -11.37 -15.91 5.53
CA LYS A 318 -12.43 -15.40 6.41
C LYS A 318 -12.70 -16.33 7.58
N ALA A 319 -12.66 -17.64 7.37
CA ALA A 319 -12.84 -18.62 8.43
C ALA A 319 -11.68 -18.68 9.43
N ARG A 320 -10.46 -18.36 8.99
CA ARG A 320 -9.28 -18.25 9.86
C ARG A 320 -9.17 -16.91 10.56
N TYR A 321 -9.88 -15.89 10.07
CA TYR A 321 -9.87 -14.57 10.69
C TYR A 321 -10.72 -14.60 11.97
N PRO A 322 -10.12 -14.53 13.15
CA PRO A 322 -10.80 -14.77 14.42
C PRO A 322 -11.66 -13.59 14.89
N GLY A 323 -11.94 -12.65 14.00
CA GLY A 323 -12.59 -11.39 14.32
C GLY A 323 -11.58 -10.28 14.65
N PRO A 324 -12.05 -9.06 14.97
CA PRO A 324 -11.20 -7.88 15.01
C PRO A 324 -10.08 -7.91 16.06
N TYR A 325 -9.98 -8.92 16.91
CA TYR A 325 -8.95 -9.06 17.94
C TYR A 325 -8.51 -10.51 18.18
N GLY A 326 -8.74 -11.40 17.22
CA GLY A 326 -8.35 -12.79 17.42
C GLY A 326 -6.89 -13.03 17.05
N ASN A 327 -6.19 -13.78 17.89
CA ASN A 327 -4.84 -14.23 17.61
C ASN A 327 -4.84 -15.14 16.36
N PHE A 328 -4.08 -14.79 15.33
CA PHE A 328 -3.64 -15.75 14.33
C PHE A 328 -2.84 -16.84 15.07
N LYS A 329 -3.35 -18.06 15.10
CA LYS A 329 -2.62 -19.21 15.59
C LYS A 329 -1.79 -19.82 14.47
#